data_3bdb43669c5ac2a048fbbe28516bb6fe
#
_entry.id   3bdb43669c5ac2a048fbbe28516bb6fe
#
_cell.length_a   1.000
_cell.length_b   1.000
_cell.length_c   1.000
_cell.angle_alpha   90.00
_cell.angle_beta   90.00
_cell.angle_gamma   90.00
#
_symmetry.space_group_name_H-M   'P 1'
#
loop_
_entity.id
_entity.type
_entity.pdbx_description
1 polymer ?
#
loop_
_entity_poly.entity_id
_entity_poly.type
_entity_poly.pdbx_seq_one_letter_code
_entity_poly.pdbx_strand_id
1 'polypeptide(L)'
;MVHIFQSLPVVSTSATATVNVPEAVPANAWLTRLPQPLSLNTADSAAPLVGLAFAVKDNIDVAGVPTTAGCPAFAFTPGVHAFVVQRLLGAGATLYGKTNLDQFACGLSGTRSLSGPVPNAFDAAYASGGSSSGSAYVVASGQVDFALGTDTAGSGRVPAGLNNIVGLKPSRGLLSTRGVVPAMQSVDCVSIFARTVGLAAQVLAVAMAPDAADPYSRDPTMASNAFPPHFTFGVPSTLEFFGDALAAEAFAQALLRLQALGGTPVPIDYAPLAAIATLLYDSALVAERYAAVRSFFDAHENEVIEPVRSILAQGRAYSAADMADAQLRLHALAQQVVPMWRRIDVLLVPTAPTHYTVEAMQNDPVVLNRNLGVYTNFVNLLDYAAISVPSSLRPDGLPFGITLIGPCGSDWQLAELGQRYHHATGLTQGTMGAALPAPIGIPGLMAARTVKIAVVGAHLSGMPLNSQLTERGATLLEQTRTAPRYRLHALPGTVPLKPGLLRVGADDEGAAILVEVWAMPLAYYGSFVALIPAPLGIGMLELADGSTVQGFVCESHALAGAEDISRFGGWRSYVASLVSRAA
;
A
#
# COMPACT_ATOMS: atom_id res chain seq x y z
N MET A 1 -3.25 -3.56 -27.34
CA MET A 1 -2.68 -4.71 -26.62
C MET A 1 -1.18 -4.72 -26.88
N VAL A 2 -0.40 -4.11 -26.01
CA VAL A 2 1.06 -4.06 -26.14
C VAL A 2 1.62 -4.88 -24.97
N HIS A 3 2.48 -5.84 -25.30
CA HIS A 3 3.14 -6.75 -24.39
C HIS A 3 3.93 -5.97 -23.32
N ILE A 4 3.43 -5.97 -22.07
CA ILE A 4 4.17 -5.54 -20.90
C ILE A 4 4.67 -6.81 -20.17
N PHE A 5 5.56 -7.54 -20.82
CA PHE A 5 6.40 -8.56 -20.18
C PHE A 5 7.85 -8.27 -20.55
N GLN A 6 8.41 -7.19 -19.99
CA GLN A 6 9.86 -7.00 -19.97
C GLN A 6 10.32 -7.00 -18.53
N SER A 7 11.02 -8.10 -18.16
CA SER A 7 11.94 -8.29 -17.03
C SER A 7 11.59 -7.58 -15.72
N LEU A 8 10.73 -8.23 -14.91
CA LEU A 8 10.70 -7.97 -13.46
C LEU A 8 12.04 -8.39 -12.84
N PRO A 9 12.64 -7.60 -11.94
CA PRO A 9 13.84 -8.02 -11.26
C PRO A 9 13.55 -9.25 -10.41
N VAL A 10 14.24 -10.35 -10.69
CA VAL A 10 14.24 -11.56 -9.89
C VAL A 10 14.90 -11.22 -8.56
N VAL A 11 14.16 -11.29 -7.47
CA VAL A 11 14.76 -11.30 -6.14
C VAL A 11 15.51 -12.62 -6.00
N SER A 12 16.83 -12.55 -6.10
CA SER A 12 17.72 -13.70 -5.83
C SER A 12 17.64 -14.03 -4.34
N THR A 13 16.78 -14.98 -3.98
CA THR A 13 16.86 -15.65 -2.69
C THR A 13 17.79 -16.85 -2.85
N SER A 14 19.09 -16.62 -2.63
CA SER A 14 19.99 -17.72 -2.36
C SER A 14 19.75 -18.18 -0.92
N ALA A 15 18.91 -19.16 -0.75
CA ALA A 15 18.93 -20.23 0.24
C ALA A 15 17.62 -21.01 0.09
N THR A 16 17.71 -22.27 -0.24
CA THR A 16 16.69 -23.26 0.10
C THR A 16 16.56 -23.30 1.62
N ALA A 17 15.82 -22.34 2.18
CA ALA A 17 15.37 -22.40 3.55
C ALA A 17 14.29 -23.48 3.59
N THR A 18 14.64 -24.66 4.07
CA THR A 18 13.68 -25.60 4.63
C THR A 18 12.91 -24.79 5.68
N VAL A 19 11.66 -24.46 5.38
CA VAL A 19 10.75 -23.83 6.33
C VAL A 19 10.60 -24.82 7.48
N ASN A 20 11.36 -24.61 8.55
CA ASN A 20 11.17 -25.32 9.81
C ASN A 20 9.83 -24.80 10.38
N VAL A 21 8.75 -25.51 10.04
CA VAL A 21 7.43 -25.24 10.60
C VAL A 21 7.49 -25.61 12.08
N PRO A 22 7.26 -24.68 13.03
CA PRO A 22 7.22 -25.01 14.43
C PRO A 22 6.21 -26.13 14.69
N GLU A 23 6.57 -27.12 15.47
CA GLU A 23 5.74 -28.31 15.76
C GLU A 23 4.48 -27.98 16.59
N ALA A 24 4.41 -26.80 17.20
CA ALA A 24 3.28 -26.30 17.98
C ALA A 24 2.50 -25.21 17.24
N VAL A 25 1.77 -25.60 16.21
CA VAL A 25 0.78 -24.72 15.58
C VAL A 25 -0.51 -24.81 16.39
N PRO A 26 -1.16 -23.70 16.82
CA PRO A 26 -2.53 -23.77 17.32
C PRO A 26 -3.38 -24.47 16.27
N ALA A 27 -4.03 -25.54 16.65
CA ALA A 27 -4.77 -26.43 15.74
C ALA A 27 -5.83 -25.70 14.90
N ASN A 28 -6.18 -24.46 15.27
CA ASN A 28 -7.33 -23.71 14.77
C ASN A 28 -7.02 -22.76 13.61
N ALA A 29 -5.74 -22.52 13.24
CA ALA A 29 -5.43 -21.61 12.12
C ALA A 29 -5.73 -22.23 10.75
N TRP A 30 -5.68 -23.56 10.65
CA TRP A 30 -5.98 -24.33 9.46
C TRP A 30 -7.29 -25.10 9.60
N LEU A 31 -8.12 -25.11 8.57
CA LEU A 31 -9.24 -26.04 8.42
C LEU A 31 -8.82 -27.27 7.62
N THR A 32 -8.02 -27.07 6.59
CA THR A 32 -7.47 -28.17 5.79
C THR A 32 -6.00 -27.88 5.50
N ARG A 33 -5.11 -28.73 5.99
CA ARG A 33 -3.69 -28.70 5.60
C ARG A 33 -3.45 -29.83 4.62
N LEU A 34 -2.88 -29.52 3.47
CA LEU A 34 -2.61 -30.51 2.44
C LEU A 34 -1.46 -31.42 2.88
N PRO A 35 -1.61 -32.76 2.78
CA PRO A 35 -0.54 -33.70 3.12
C PRO A 35 0.71 -33.51 2.26
N GLN A 36 0.48 -33.12 1.00
CA GLN A 36 1.50 -32.70 0.05
C GLN A 36 1.08 -31.35 -0.50
N PRO A 37 1.94 -30.32 -0.44
CA PRO A 37 1.66 -29.03 -1.02
C PRO A 37 1.36 -29.13 -2.52
N LEU A 38 0.38 -28.37 -2.98
CA LEU A 38 -0.03 -28.37 -4.38
C LEU A 38 0.77 -27.32 -5.16
N SER A 39 1.50 -27.79 -6.17
CA SER A 39 2.13 -26.92 -7.16
C SER A 39 1.81 -27.41 -8.56
N LEU A 40 1.66 -26.48 -9.50
CA LEU A 40 1.69 -26.84 -10.91
C LEU A 40 3.16 -26.89 -11.31
N ASN A 41 3.58 -28.03 -11.93
CA ASN A 41 4.94 -28.13 -12.50
C ASN A 41 5.09 -27.09 -13.62
N THR A 42 5.55 -25.90 -13.27
CA THR A 42 5.98 -24.93 -14.25
C THR A 42 7.41 -25.29 -14.63
N ALA A 43 7.63 -25.66 -15.88
CA ALA A 43 8.98 -25.86 -16.43
C ALA A 43 9.81 -24.56 -16.41
N ASP A 44 9.16 -23.45 -16.10
CA ASP A 44 9.75 -22.12 -16.06
C ASP A 44 10.20 -21.78 -14.62
N SER A 45 11.49 -21.96 -14.36
CA SER A 45 12.12 -21.55 -13.10
C SER A 45 12.16 -20.02 -12.91
N ALA A 46 11.80 -19.24 -13.92
CA ALA A 46 11.74 -17.77 -13.89
C ALA A 46 10.33 -17.25 -13.59
N ALA A 47 9.34 -18.12 -13.35
CA ALA A 47 7.99 -17.67 -13.00
C ALA A 47 8.00 -16.84 -11.70
N PRO A 48 7.20 -15.76 -11.62
CA PRO A 48 7.39 -14.69 -10.64
C PRO A 48 7.16 -15.10 -9.17
N LEU A 49 6.49 -16.22 -8.91
CA LEU A 49 6.18 -16.69 -7.55
C LEU A 49 6.78 -18.09 -7.25
N VAL A 50 7.75 -18.52 -8.04
CA VAL A 50 8.45 -19.80 -7.79
C VAL A 50 9.12 -19.78 -6.41
N GLY A 51 8.93 -20.86 -5.65
CA GLY A 51 9.50 -21.04 -4.32
C GLY A 51 8.69 -20.37 -3.20
N LEU A 52 7.62 -19.64 -3.51
CA LEU A 52 6.76 -19.03 -2.49
C LEU A 52 5.62 -19.97 -2.08
N ALA A 53 5.48 -20.12 -0.76
CA ALA A 53 4.40 -20.89 -0.13
C ALA A 53 3.18 -19.99 0.12
N PHE A 54 1.97 -20.50 -0.15
CA PHE A 54 0.76 -19.75 0.18
C PHE A 54 -0.36 -20.61 0.75
N ALA A 55 -1.32 -19.93 1.38
CA ALA A 55 -2.57 -20.49 1.88
C ALA A 55 -3.76 -19.70 1.34
N VAL A 56 -4.95 -20.31 1.38
CA VAL A 56 -6.20 -19.63 1.02
C VAL A 56 -7.23 -19.77 2.13
N LYS A 57 -8.03 -18.74 2.35
CA LYS A 57 -9.17 -18.79 3.25
C LYS A 57 -10.19 -19.83 2.77
N ASP A 58 -10.83 -20.54 3.69
CA ASP A 58 -11.66 -21.70 3.36
C ASP A 58 -12.99 -21.38 2.65
N ASN A 59 -13.26 -20.12 2.35
CA ASN A 59 -14.31 -19.74 1.41
C ASN A 59 -13.80 -19.55 -0.03
N ILE A 60 -12.53 -19.86 -0.33
CA ILE A 60 -11.91 -19.78 -1.67
C ILE A 60 -11.68 -21.21 -2.18
N ASP A 61 -12.17 -21.52 -3.37
CA ASP A 61 -12.18 -22.84 -3.95
C ASP A 61 -10.78 -23.32 -4.40
N VAL A 62 -10.47 -24.55 -4.01
CA VAL A 62 -9.31 -25.31 -4.49
C VAL A 62 -9.82 -26.64 -5.05
N ALA A 63 -9.56 -26.92 -6.32
CA ALA A 63 -10.03 -28.14 -6.97
C ALA A 63 -9.62 -29.39 -6.18
N GLY A 64 -10.59 -30.26 -5.91
CA GLY A 64 -10.39 -31.51 -5.16
C GLY A 64 -10.24 -31.35 -3.64
N VAL A 65 -10.29 -30.13 -3.10
CA VAL A 65 -10.21 -29.84 -1.66
C VAL A 65 -11.54 -29.26 -1.19
N PRO A 66 -12.15 -29.78 -0.10
CA PRO A 66 -13.43 -29.25 0.40
C PRO A 66 -13.39 -27.76 0.68
N THR A 67 -14.46 -27.06 0.33
CA THR A 67 -14.77 -25.69 0.71
C THR A 67 -15.92 -25.75 1.71
N THR A 68 -15.71 -25.22 2.93
CA THR A 68 -16.72 -25.25 3.99
C THR A 68 -17.22 -23.87 4.40
N ALA A 69 -16.50 -22.81 4.07
CA ALA A 69 -16.75 -21.46 4.57
C ALA A 69 -16.87 -21.39 6.12
N GLY A 70 -16.17 -22.26 6.84
CA GLY A 70 -16.23 -22.39 8.31
C GLY A 70 -17.50 -23.09 8.83
N CYS A 71 -18.28 -23.74 7.93
CA CYS A 71 -19.46 -24.51 8.25
C CYS A 71 -19.37 -25.92 7.65
N PRO A 72 -19.02 -26.97 8.42
CA PRO A 72 -18.86 -28.32 7.89
C PRO A 72 -20.10 -28.86 7.16
N ALA A 73 -21.31 -28.49 7.59
CA ALA A 73 -22.55 -28.91 6.92
C ALA A 73 -22.73 -28.27 5.52
N PHE A 74 -22.05 -27.16 5.24
CA PHE A 74 -22.02 -26.50 3.93
C PHE A 74 -21.04 -27.12 2.94
N ALA A 75 -20.18 -28.05 3.39
CA ALA A 75 -19.05 -28.55 2.63
C ALA A 75 -19.43 -29.06 1.24
N PHE A 76 -18.67 -28.62 0.24
CA PHE A 76 -18.65 -29.17 -1.11
C PHE A 76 -17.22 -29.26 -1.64
N THR A 77 -16.99 -30.14 -2.61
CA THR A 77 -15.65 -30.27 -3.23
C THR A 77 -15.70 -29.69 -4.65
N PRO A 78 -15.04 -28.53 -4.90
CA PRO A 78 -15.03 -27.91 -6.22
C PRO A 78 -14.21 -28.74 -7.21
N GLY A 79 -14.67 -28.79 -8.47
CA GLY A 79 -13.95 -29.47 -9.57
C GLY A 79 -12.89 -28.59 -10.23
N VAL A 80 -12.89 -27.28 -9.94
CA VAL A 80 -11.96 -26.28 -10.50
C VAL A 80 -11.46 -25.35 -9.40
N HIS A 81 -10.28 -24.80 -9.61
CA HIS A 81 -9.77 -23.75 -8.71
C HIS A 81 -10.53 -22.43 -8.88
N ALA A 82 -10.62 -21.63 -7.82
CA ALA A 82 -10.94 -20.22 -7.94
C ALA A 82 -9.96 -19.54 -8.92
N PHE A 83 -10.46 -18.55 -9.65
CA PHE A 83 -9.67 -17.86 -10.69
C PHE A 83 -8.31 -17.37 -10.17
N VAL A 84 -8.31 -16.71 -9.02
CA VAL A 84 -7.08 -16.19 -8.39
C VAL A 84 -6.12 -17.32 -7.98
N VAL A 85 -6.63 -18.46 -7.49
CA VAL A 85 -5.81 -19.63 -7.12
C VAL A 85 -5.13 -20.23 -8.36
N GLN A 86 -5.89 -20.38 -9.46
CA GLN A 86 -5.35 -20.88 -10.73
C GLN A 86 -4.20 -20.01 -11.24
N ARG A 87 -4.34 -18.68 -11.13
CA ARG A 87 -3.29 -17.74 -11.55
C ARG A 87 -2.02 -17.84 -10.70
N LEU A 88 -2.16 -17.93 -9.39
CA LEU A 88 -1.02 -18.03 -8.47
C LEU A 88 -0.27 -19.36 -8.64
N LEU A 89 -0.98 -20.46 -8.77
CA LEU A 89 -0.39 -21.77 -9.08
C LEU A 89 0.31 -21.74 -10.45
N GLY A 90 -0.32 -21.13 -11.46
CA GLY A 90 0.27 -20.95 -12.80
C GLY A 90 1.52 -20.08 -12.81
N ALA A 91 1.69 -19.20 -11.81
CA ALA A 91 2.88 -18.37 -11.61
C ALA A 91 3.96 -19.04 -10.73
N GLY A 92 3.79 -20.31 -10.37
CA GLY A 92 4.77 -21.11 -9.66
C GLY A 92 4.66 -21.11 -8.14
N ALA A 93 3.66 -20.45 -7.56
CA ALA A 93 3.43 -20.52 -6.12
C ALA A 93 2.94 -21.91 -5.69
N THR A 94 3.24 -22.30 -4.45
CA THR A 94 2.89 -23.60 -3.88
C THR A 94 1.84 -23.43 -2.79
N LEU A 95 0.68 -24.09 -2.94
CA LEU A 95 -0.42 -24.03 -1.98
C LEU A 95 -0.27 -25.09 -0.88
N TYR A 96 -0.37 -24.67 0.38
CA TYR A 96 -0.21 -25.51 1.57
C TYR A 96 -1.54 -25.94 2.20
N GLY A 97 -2.64 -25.23 1.92
CA GLY A 97 -3.94 -25.59 2.49
C GLY A 97 -4.92 -24.43 2.58
N LYS A 98 -6.00 -24.70 3.33
CA LYS A 98 -7.11 -23.76 3.53
C LYS A 98 -7.20 -23.36 5.00
N THR A 99 -7.32 -22.05 5.26
CA THR A 99 -7.26 -21.44 6.58
C THR A 99 -8.63 -21.20 7.18
N ASN A 100 -8.67 -21.16 8.51
CA ASN A 100 -9.86 -20.89 9.29
C ASN A 100 -10.35 -19.43 9.11
N LEU A 101 -11.65 -19.23 9.39
CA LEU A 101 -12.33 -17.96 9.20
C LEU A 101 -13.55 -17.83 10.14
N ASP A 102 -14.04 -16.61 10.34
CA ASP A 102 -15.40 -16.41 10.85
C ASP A 102 -16.40 -17.00 9.85
N GLN A 103 -17.34 -17.81 10.32
CA GLN A 103 -18.29 -18.59 9.49
C GLN A 103 -18.98 -17.69 8.46
N PHE A 104 -18.99 -18.13 7.19
CA PHE A 104 -19.49 -17.40 6.00
C PHE A 104 -18.89 -15.99 5.86
N ALA A 105 -17.63 -15.84 6.29
CA ALA A 105 -16.92 -14.56 6.31
C ALA A 105 -17.69 -13.44 7.05
N CYS A 106 -18.55 -13.81 8.01
CA CYS A 106 -19.43 -12.91 8.75
C CYS A 106 -18.87 -12.54 10.11
N GLY A 107 -17.87 -11.66 10.13
CA GLY A 107 -17.24 -11.17 11.35
C GLY A 107 -15.91 -10.44 11.07
N LEU A 108 -15.35 -9.83 12.12
CA LEU A 108 -14.04 -9.18 12.14
C LEU A 108 -13.18 -9.67 13.33
N SER A 109 -13.67 -10.67 14.06
CA SER A 109 -13.05 -11.10 15.31
C SER A 109 -12.11 -12.30 15.18
N GLY A 110 -12.40 -13.24 14.26
CA GLY A 110 -11.72 -14.53 14.20
C GLY A 110 -12.15 -15.51 15.31
N THR A 111 -13.29 -15.22 15.97
CA THR A 111 -13.83 -16.05 17.07
C THR A 111 -15.12 -16.79 16.69
N ARG A 112 -15.63 -16.56 15.48
CA ARG A 112 -16.90 -17.13 14.99
C ARG A 112 -16.66 -18.36 14.12
N SER A 113 -15.99 -19.37 14.69
CA SER A 113 -15.67 -20.62 14.00
C SER A 113 -16.01 -21.82 14.85
N LEU A 114 -16.61 -22.86 14.23
CA LEU A 114 -16.86 -24.16 14.85
C LEU A 114 -15.56 -24.89 15.21
N SER A 115 -14.46 -24.58 14.52
CA SER A 115 -13.13 -25.14 14.85
C SER A 115 -12.43 -24.39 15.98
N GLY A 116 -13.13 -23.45 16.62
CA GLY A 116 -12.60 -22.60 17.68
C GLY A 116 -11.98 -21.29 17.18
N PRO A 117 -11.74 -20.34 18.12
CA PRO A 117 -11.15 -19.05 17.82
C PRO A 117 -9.71 -19.17 17.35
N VAL A 118 -9.31 -18.32 16.41
CA VAL A 118 -7.90 -18.19 16.03
C VAL A 118 -7.26 -17.12 16.92
N PRO A 119 -6.20 -17.46 17.67
CA PRO A 119 -5.53 -16.50 18.54
C PRO A 119 -4.70 -15.50 17.74
N ASN A 120 -4.35 -14.39 18.38
CA ASN A 120 -3.36 -13.46 17.87
C ASN A 120 -1.97 -14.11 17.85
N ALA A 121 -1.16 -13.80 16.84
CA ALA A 121 0.16 -14.41 16.68
C ALA A 121 1.19 -13.91 17.72
N PHE A 122 0.92 -12.80 18.40
CA PHE A 122 1.80 -12.20 19.43
C PHE A 122 1.38 -12.59 20.85
N ASP A 123 0.08 -12.70 21.10
CA ASP A 123 -0.47 -13.11 22.39
C ASP A 123 -1.74 -13.94 22.19
N ALA A 124 -1.69 -15.20 22.61
CA ALA A 124 -2.78 -16.15 22.43
C ALA A 124 -4.05 -15.82 23.25
N ALA A 125 -3.99 -14.95 24.23
CA ALA A 125 -5.16 -14.46 24.95
C ALA A 125 -6.04 -13.54 24.10
N TYR A 126 -5.48 -12.92 23.07
CA TYR A 126 -6.16 -11.98 22.18
C TYR A 126 -6.64 -12.64 20.91
N ALA A 127 -7.67 -12.06 20.30
CA ALA A 127 -8.20 -12.51 19.02
C ALA A 127 -7.29 -12.09 17.85
N SER A 128 -7.15 -12.97 16.85
CA SER A 128 -6.38 -12.67 15.62
C SER A 128 -7.02 -11.56 14.78
N GLY A 129 -8.29 -11.24 15.02
CA GLY A 129 -9.10 -10.52 14.06
C GLY A 129 -9.61 -11.43 12.95
N GLY A 130 -10.63 -10.95 12.23
CA GLY A 130 -11.34 -11.74 11.21
C GLY A 130 -11.89 -10.87 10.07
N SER A 131 -12.64 -11.48 9.18
CA SER A 131 -12.97 -12.91 9.13
C SER A 131 -11.84 -13.81 8.62
N SER A 132 -10.75 -13.28 8.06
CA SER A 132 -9.61 -14.04 7.50
C SER A 132 -8.55 -14.36 8.57
N SER A 133 -9.00 -14.83 9.74
CA SER A 133 -8.19 -15.00 10.95
C SER A 133 -7.01 -15.97 10.76
N GLY A 134 -7.29 -17.15 10.21
CA GLY A 134 -6.26 -18.15 9.94
C GLY A 134 -5.25 -17.69 8.89
N SER A 135 -5.70 -16.97 7.82
CA SER A 135 -4.79 -16.43 6.79
C SER A 135 -3.79 -15.45 7.39
N ALA A 136 -4.23 -14.55 8.27
CA ALA A 136 -3.33 -13.60 8.93
C ALA A 136 -2.35 -14.33 9.88
N TYR A 137 -2.86 -15.27 10.68
CA TYR A 137 -2.04 -16.02 11.63
C TYR A 137 -0.90 -16.79 10.95
N VAL A 138 -1.20 -17.55 9.88
CA VAL A 138 -0.19 -18.39 9.22
C VAL A 138 0.89 -17.59 8.49
N VAL A 139 0.55 -16.37 8.02
CA VAL A 139 1.53 -15.44 7.45
C VAL A 139 2.37 -14.79 8.55
N ALA A 140 1.75 -14.32 9.64
CA ALA A 140 2.45 -13.67 10.74
C ALA A 140 3.43 -14.62 11.44
N SER A 141 3.06 -15.88 11.60
CA SER A 141 3.88 -16.93 12.21
C SER A 141 4.88 -17.59 11.26
N GLY A 142 4.97 -17.12 9.99
CA GLY A 142 5.95 -17.61 9.02
C GLY A 142 5.67 -19.00 8.44
N GLN A 143 4.46 -19.54 8.61
CA GLN A 143 4.09 -20.87 8.08
C GLN A 143 3.94 -20.86 6.55
N VAL A 144 3.59 -19.71 5.97
CA VAL A 144 3.57 -19.44 4.53
C VAL A 144 4.09 -18.02 4.27
N ASP A 145 4.47 -17.73 3.03
CA ASP A 145 4.97 -16.41 2.65
C ASP A 145 3.85 -15.39 2.49
N PHE A 146 2.73 -15.82 1.91
CA PHE A 146 1.53 -15.02 1.76
C PHE A 146 0.26 -15.88 1.87
N ALA A 147 -0.89 -15.24 2.02
CA ALA A 147 -2.17 -15.94 1.99
C ALA A 147 -3.23 -15.09 1.29
N LEU A 148 -4.22 -15.76 0.68
CA LEU A 148 -5.45 -15.12 0.25
C LEU A 148 -6.48 -15.15 1.36
N GLY A 149 -7.17 -14.03 1.53
CA GLY A 149 -8.39 -13.92 2.29
C GLY A 149 -9.47 -13.25 1.47
N THR A 150 -10.54 -12.82 2.15
CA THR A 150 -11.59 -11.98 1.56
C THR A 150 -11.82 -10.75 2.44
N ASP A 151 -12.23 -9.65 1.84
CA ASP A 151 -12.54 -8.40 2.52
C ASP A 151 -13.89 -7.87 2.01
N THR A 152 -14.86 -7.84 2.90
CA THR A 152 -16.21 -7.27 2.67
C THR A 152 -16.38 -5.99 3.48
N ALA A 153 -15.82 -6.01 4.71
CA ALA A 153 -15.99 -4.99 5.73
C ALA A 153 -14.66 -4.55 6.37
N GLY A 154 -13.59 -5.26 6.10
CA GLY A 154 -12.30 -5.08 6.76
C GLY A 154 -11.56 -6.38 6.99
N SER A 155 -12.12 -7.50 6.54
CA SER A 155 -11.61 -8.85 6.82
C SER A 155 -10.27 -9.16 6.14
N GLY A 156 -9.80 -8.33 5.23
CA GLY A 156 -8.45 -8.37 4.64
C GLY A 156 -7.47 -7.40 5.32
N ARG A 157 -7.95 -6.52 6.20
CA ARG A 157 -7.18 -5.45 6.83
C ARG A 157 -7.08 -5.62 8.34
N VAL A 158 -8.21 -5.76 9.04
CA VAL A 158 -8.27 -5.90 10.51
C VAL A 158 -7.32 -6.99 11.01
N PRO A 159 -7.40 -8.26 10.53
CA PRO A 159 -6.48 -9.29 11.02
C PRO A 159 -5.02 -9.03 10.66
N ALA A 160 -4.74 -8.31 9.56
CA ALA A 160 -3.37 -7.91 9.22
C ALA A 160 -2.80 -6.91 10.23
N GLY A 161 -3.57 -5.85 10.55
CA GLY A 161 -3.16 -4.82 11.50
C GLY A 161 -2.96 -5.36 12.93
N LEU A 162 -3.75 -6.36 13.31
CA LEU A 162 -3.65 -7.01 14.63
C LEU A 162 -2.50 -8.04 14.71
N ASN A 163 -1.86 -8.43 13.60
CA ASN A 163 -0.81 -9.46 13.57
C ASN A 163 0.52 -8.98 12.94
N ASN A 164 0.78 -7.67 12.87
CA ASN A 164 2.04 -7.11 12.35
C ASN A 164 2.39 -7.59 10.94
N ILE A 165 1.42 -7.66 10.05
CA ILE A 165 1.59 -8.01 8.65
C ILE A 165 0.85 -7.04 7.73
N VAL A 166 1.09 -7.15 6.44
CA VAL A 166 0.41 -6.36 5.42
C VAL A 166 -0.89 -7.03 5.00
N GLY A 167 -1.97 -6.24 4.92
CA GLY A 167 -3.26 -6.66 4.37
C GLY A 167 -3.66 -5.74 3.22
N LEU A 168 -3.61 -6.23 1.99
CA LEU A 168 -3.95 -5.47 0.80
C LEU A 168 -5.38 -5.82 0.35
N LYS A 169 -6.27 -4.83 0.39
CA LYS A 169 -7.61 -4.88 -0.19
C LYS A 169 -7.61 -4.13 -1.51
N PRO A 170 -7.67 -4.81 -2.66
CA PRO A 170 -7.65 -4.13 -3.95
C PRO A 170 -8.96 -3.38 -4.22
N SER A 171 -8.96 -2.54 -5.23
CA SER A 171 -10.19 -2.00 -5.86
C SER A 171 -11.13 -3.15 -6.21
N ARG A 172 -12.45 -2.96 -6.04
CA ARG A 172 -13.43 -4.03 -6.30
C ARG A 172 -13.35 -4.51 -7.75
N GLY A 173 -13.46 -5.82 -7.95
CA GLY A 173 -13.46 -6.46 -9.26
C GLY A 173 -12.10 -6.50 -9.96
N LEU A 174 -11.04 -5.95 -9.37
CA LEU A 174 -9.67 -6.06 -9.89
C LEU A 174 -9.14 -7.49 -9.78
N LEU A 175 -9.50 -8.19 -8.70
CA LEU A 175 -9.34 -9.64 -8.54
C LEU A 175 -10.71 -10.30 -8.72
N SER A 176 -10.79 -11.32 -9.58
CA SER A 176 -12.02 -12.08 -9.76
C SER A 176 -12.41 -12.82 -8.48
N THR A 177 -13.70 -12.77 -8.16
CA THR A 177 -14.32 -13.51 -7.05
C THR A 177 -14.93 -14.85 -7.50
N ARG A 178 -14.71 -15.27 -8.74
CA ARG A 178 -15.16 -16.57 -9.23
C ARG A 178 -14.47 -17.70 -8.47
N GLY A 179 -15.27 -18.60 -7.89
CA GLY A 179 -14.81 -19.65 -6.99
C GLY A 179 -14.58 -19.16 -5.55
N VAL A 180 -15.27 -18.10 -5.16
CA VAL A 180 -15.30 -17.62 -3.77
C VAL A 180 -16.74 -17.73 -3.25
N VAL A 181 -16.95 -18.38 -2.11
CA VAL A 181 -18.23 -18.32 -1.40
C VAL A 181 -18.40 -16.91 -0.86
N PRO A 182 -19.40 -16.15 -1.35
CA PRO A 182 -19.49 -14.73 -1.02
C PRO A 182 -20.05 -14.48 0.38
N ALA A 183 -19.68 -13.33 0.95
CA ALA A 183 -20.37 -12.75 2.08
C ALA A 183 -21.40 -11.69 1.61
N MET A 184 -20.97 -10.75 0.75
CA MET A 184 -21.80 -9.78 0.04
C MET A 184 -21.19 -9.58 -1.34
N GLN A 185 -21.74 -10.28 -2.32
CA GLN A 185 -21.12 -10.42 -3.64
C GLN A 185 -20.84 -9.08 -4.33
N SER A 186 -21.68 -8.08 -4.12
CA SER A 186 -21.54 -6.76 -4.74
C SER A 186 -20.33 -5.95 -4.23
N VAL A 187 -19.81 -6.29 -3.05
CA VAL A 187 -18.72 -5.53 -2.40
C VAL A 187 -17.53 -6.37 -1.95
N ASP A 188 -17.61 -7.69 -2.11
CA ASP A 188 -16.51 -8.60 -1.76
C ASP A 188 -15.26 -8.34 -2.59
N CYS A 189 -14.11 -8.43 -1.95
CA CYS A 189 -12.81 -8.45 -2.60
C CYS A 189 -12.02 -9.66 -2.11
N VAL A 190 -11.29 -10.34 -3.00
CA VAL A 190 -10.17 -11.17 -2.57
C VAL A 190 -9.09 -10.24 -2.03
N SER A 191 -8.54 -10.55 -0.86
CA SER A 191 -7.49 -9.78 -0.21
C SER A 191 -6.21 -10.58 -0.07
N ILE A 192 -5.08 -9.89 0.02
CA ILE A 192 -3.74 -10.46 0.07
C ILE A 192 -3.12 -10.15 1.41
N PHE A 193 -2.68 -11.19 2.13
CA PHE A 193 -1.88 -11.09 3.33
C PHE A 193 -0.43 -11.44 3.00
N ALA A 194 0.51 -10.59 3.39
CA ALA A 194 1.94 -10.84 3.20
C ALA A 194 2.75 -10.17 4.32
N ARG A 195 3.98 -10.63 4.56
CA ARG A 195 4.85 -10.01 5.56
C ARG A 195 5.41 -8.67 5.10
N THR A 196 5.41 -8.41 3.79
CA THR A 196 5.94 -7.16 3.21
C THR A 196 5.00 -6.60 2.15
N VAL A 197 5.01 -5.29 1.98
CA VAL A 197 4.22 -4.62 0.93
C VAL A 197 4.71 -5.03 -0.45
N GLY A 198 6.02 -5.17 -0.64
CA GLY A 198 6.57 -5.60 -1.92
C GLY A 198 6.02 -6.96 -2.36
N LEU A 199 5.97 -7.95 -1.46
CA LEU A 199 5.39 -9.26 -1.77
C LEU A 199 3.88 -9.15 -2.05
N ALA A 200 3.13 -8.39 -1.25
CA ALA A 200 1.70 -8.19 -1.51
C ALA A 200 1.44 -7.58 -2.90
N ALA A 201 2.26 -6.62 -3.32
CA ALA A 201 2.17 -6.00 -4.64
C ALA A 201 2.53 -6.97 -5.78
N GLN A 202 3.55 -7.83 -5.60
CA GLN A 202 3.87 -8.89 -6.57
C GLN A 202 2.73 -9.88 -6.72
N VAL A 203 2.14 -10.33 -5.61
CA VAL A 203 0.98 -11.24 -5.62
C VAL A 203 -0.21 -10.57 -6.32
N LEU A 204 -0.48 -9.29 -6.04
CA LEU A 204 -1.53 -8.53 -6.73
C LEU A 204 -1.29 -8.50 -8.24
N ALA A 205 -0.08 -8.16 -8.69
CA ALA A 205 0.27 -8.08 -10.11
C ALA A 205 0.05 -9.41 -10.86
N VAL A 206 0.28 -10.54 -10.18
CA VAL A 206 0.04 -11.88 -10.75
C VAL A 206 -1.44 -12.24 -10.72
N ALA A 207 -2.13 -11.97 -9.62
CA ALA A 207 -3.51 -12.40 -9.41
C ALA A 207 -4.52 -11.59 -10.23
N MET A 208 -4.23 -10.30 -10.49
CA MET A 208 -5.14 -9.42 -11.23
C MET A 208 -5.22 -9.80 -12.71
N ALA A 209 -6.44 -9.95 -13.19
CA ALA A 209 -6.78 -10.05 -14.60
C ALA A 209 -8.31 -9.95 -14.76
N PRO A 210 -8.80 -9.41 -15.88
CA PRO A 210 -10.22 -9.48 -16.21
C PRO A 210 -10.69 -10.93 -16.35
N ASP A 211 -11.85 -11.24 -15.78
CA ASP A 211 -12.50 -12.56 -15.86
C ASP A 211 -13.93 -12.37 -16.39
N ALA A 212 -14.15 -12.70 -17.66
CA ALA A 212 -15.46 -12.56 -18.30
C ALA A 212 -16.57 -13.44 -17.68
N ALA A 213 -16.20 -14.43 -16.88
CA ALA A 213 -17.14 -15.30 -16.18
C ALA A 213 -17.52 -14.81 -14.78
N ASP A 214 -16.87 -13.75 -14.30
CA ASP A 214 -17.24 -13.07 -13.04
C ASP A 214 -18.02 -11.78 -13.35
N PRO A 215 -19.32 -11.67 -13.00
CA PRO A 215 -20.12 -10.49 -13.29
C PRO A 215 -19.64 -9.22 -12.60
N TYR A 216 -18.79 -9.32 -11.57
CA TYR A 216 -18.20 -8.18 -10.86
C TYR A 216 -16.76 -7.89 -11.26
N SER A 217 -16.15 -8.73 -12.13
CA SER A 217 -14.80 -8.46 -12.63
C SER A 217 -14.78 -7.24 -13.54
N ARG A 218 -13.80 -6.39 -13.37
CA ARG A 218 -13.60 -5.18 -14.17
C ARG A 218 -12.12 -4.81 -14.24
N ASP A 219 -11.81 -3.93 -15.17
CA ASP A 219 -10.46 -3.39 -15.39
C ASP A 219 -10.49 -1.88 -15.11
N PRO A 220 -10.40 -1.45 -13.85
CA PRO A 220 -10.43 -0.04 -13.51
C PRO A 220 -9.17 0.67 -14.00
N THR A 221 -9.29 1.95 -14.32
CA THR A 221 -8.11 2.77 -14.62
C THR A 221 -7.25 2.90 -13.37
N MET A 222 -6.03 2.35 -13.45
CA MET A 222 -5.07 2.38 -12.35
C MET A 222 -4.19 3.62 -12.43
N ALA A 223 -3.98 4.27 -11.28
CA ALA A 223 -2.99 5.31 -11.17
C ALA A 223 -1.58 4.72 -11.37
N SER A 224 -0.83 5.29 -12.29
CA SER A 224 0.49 4.78 -12.72
C SER A 224 1.67 5.57 -12.16
N ASN A 225 1.43 6.65 -11.41
CA ASN A 225 2.48 7.45 -10.76
C ASN A 225 2.36 7.31 -9.25
N ALA A 226 3.48 7.27 -8.54
CA ALA A 226 3.51 7.37 -7.08
C ALA A 226 2.92 8.71 -6.60
N PHE A 227 2.52 8.78 -5.33
CA PHE A 227 2.23 10.08 -4.71
C PHE A 227 3.45 11.00 -4.78
N PRO A 228 3.24 12.33 -4.90
CA PRO A 228 4.34 13.28 -4.89
C PRO A 228 5.14 13.20 -3.58
N PRO A 229 6.40 13.70 -3.55
CA PRO A 229 7.18 13.77 -2.32
C PRO A 229 6.49 14.53 -1.19
N HIS A 230 5.72 15.56 -1.54
CA HIS A 230 4.82 16.27 -0.63
C HIS A 230 3.38 15.95 -1.04
N PHE A 231 2.65 15.32 -0.15
CA PHE A 231 1.26 14.91 -0.35
C PHE A 231 0.42 15.28 0.87
N THR A 232 -0.90 15.30 0.69
CA THR A 232 -1.85 15.54 1.77
C THR A 232 -2.49 14.24 2.23
N PHE A 233 -2.64 14.05 3.54
CA PHE A 233 -3.38 12.90 4.05
C PHE A 233 -4.49 13.32 5.01
N GLY A 234 -5.69 12.77 4.77
CA GLY A 234 -6.85 13.00 5.63
C GLY A 234 -6.73 12.24 6.94
N VAL A 235 -7.11 12.86 8.03
CA VAL A 235 -7.19 12.25 9.35
C VAL A 235 -8.56 12.61 9.94
N PRO A 236 -9.36 11.62 10.45
CA PRO A 236 -10.59 11.94 11.15
C PRO A 236 -10.36 12.96 12.26
N SER A 237 -11.14 14.04 12.28
CA SER A 237 -11.04 15.08 13.32
C SER A 237 -11.42 14.57 14.72
N THR A 238 -12.20 13.49 14.77
CA THR A 238 -12.53 12.76 15.99
C THR A 238 -12.25 11.28 15.77
N LEU A 239 -11.50 10.69 16.69
CA LEU A 239 -11.11 9.28 16.67
C LEU A 239 -11.66 8.58 17.91
N GLU A 240 -12.12 7.35 17.74
CA GLU A 240 -12.61 6.50 18.82
C GLU A 240 -11.68 5.29 18.98
N PHE A 241 -11.20 5.09 20.21
CA PHE A 241 -10.35 3.96 20.58
C PHE A 241 -10.95 3.10 21.69
N PHE A 242 -12.22 3.35 22.06
CA PHE A 242 -12.95 2.61 23.10
C PHE A 242 -12.17 2.50 24.43
N GLY A 243 -11.49 3.59 24.82
CA GLY A 243 -10.72 3.65 26.04
C GLY A 243 -9.29 3.08 25.94
N ASP A 244 -8.85 2.60 24.79
CA ASP A 244 -7.49 2.09 24.57
C ASP A 244 -6.49 3.22 24.33
N ALA A 245 -5.88 3.71 25.42
CA ALA A 245 -4.89 4.79 25.38
C ALA A 245 -3.61 4.40 24.62
N LEU A 246 -3.23 3.10 24.64
CA LEU A 246 -2.04 2.62 23.91
C LEU A 246 -2.27 2.66 22.39
N ALA A 247 -3.48 2.34 21.94
CA ALA A 247 -3.83 2.46 20.52
C ALA A 247 -3.88 3.94 20.08
N ALA A 248 -4.41 4.83 20.91
CA ALA A 248 -4.43 6.26 20.62
C ALA A 248 -3.01 6.84 20.51
N GLU A 249 -2.11 6.49 21.43
CA GLU A 249 -0.70 6.89 21.38
C GLU A 249 0.01 6.32 20.13
N ALA A 250 -0.20 5.04 19.83
CA ALA A 250 0.38 4.40 18.65
C ALA A 250 -0.07 5.08 17.35
N PHE A 251 -1.32 5.54 17.27
CA PHE A 251 -1.82 6.29 16.12
C PHE A 251 -1.20 7.69 16.05
N ALA A 252 -1.01 8.37 17.18
CA ALA A 252 -0.32 9.66 17.20
C ALA A 252 1.11 9.56 16.64
N GLN A 253 1.85 8.50 16.99
CA GLN A 253 3.17 8.20 16.43
C GLN A 253 3.12 7.88 14.92
N ALA A 254 2.04 7.23 14.47
CA ALA A 254 1.83 6.97 13.05
C ALA A 254 1.66 8.26 12.23
N LEU A 255 0.95 9.26 12.76
CA LEU A 255 0.82 10.58 12.13
C LEU A 255 2.18 11.24 11.94
N LEU A 256 3.01 11.27 13.00
CA LEU A 256 4.36 11.86 12.93
C LEU A 256 5.23 11.16 11.90
N ARG A 257 5.14 9.83 11.80
CA ARG A 257 5.90 9.07 10.81
C ARG A 257 5.47 9.40 9.37
N LEU A 258 4.18 9.54 9.12
CA LEU A 258 3.70 9.89 7.79
C LEU A 258 4.07 11.35 7.42
N GLN A 259 4.09 12.26 8.39
CA GLN A 259 4.61 13.63 8.21
C GLN A 259 6.10 13.62 7.87
N ALA A 260 6.91 12.80 8.54
CA ALA A 260 8.34 12.66 8.23
C ALA A 260 8.60 12.11 6.81
N LEU A 261 7.63 11.42 6.22
CA LEU A 261 7.65 10.96 4.82
C LEU A 261 7.15 12.00 3.81
N GLY A 262 6.92 13.24 4.25
CA GLY A 262 6.50 14.37 3.40
C GLY A 262 4.98 14.61 3.39
N GLY A 263 4.20 13.87 4.19
CA GLY A 263 2.76 14.05 4.29
C GLY A 263 2.36 15.27 5.11
N THR A 264 1.31 15.97 4.69
CA THR A 264 0.66 17.06 5.45
C THR A 264 -0.72 16.60 5.91
N PRO A 265 -0.99 16.54 7.24
CA PRO A 265 -2.28 16.11 7.76
C PRO A 265 -3.37 17.16 7.50
N VAL A 266 -4.52 16.69 7.07
CA VAL A 266 -5.73 17.48 6.84
C VAL A 266 -6.86 16.88 7.68
N PRO A 267 -7.41 17.62 8.65
CA PRO A 267 -8.55 17.12 9.41
C PRO A 267 -9.78 16.98 8.51
N ILE A 268 -10.46 15.83 8.62
CA ILE A 268 -11.69 15.53 7.87
C ILE A 268 -12.86 15.30 8.81
N ASP A 269 -14.06 15.67 8.34
CA ASP A 269 -15.30 15.20 8.96
C ASP A 269 -15.51 13.72 8.65
N TYR A 270 -15.49 12.90 9.69
CA TYR A 270 -15.66 11.45 9.57
C TYR A 270 -17.14 11.00 9.64
N ALA A 271 -18.07 11.87 10.03
CA ALA A 271 -19.46 11.51 10.25
C ALA A 271 -20.13 10.85 9.02
N PRO A 272 -19.94 11.34 7.78
CA PRO A 272 -20.52 10.67 6.60
C PRO A 272 -19.94 9.25 6.38
N LEU A 273 -18.63 9.05 6.61
CA LEU A 273 -17.98 7.74 6.49
C LEU A 273 -18.48 6.76 7.56
N ALA A 274 -18.64 7.23 8.80
CA ALA A 274 -19.22 6.46 9.89
C ALA A 274 -20.67 6.07 9.58
N ALA A 275 -21.48 6.99 9.04
CA ALA A 275 -22.86 6.70 8.63
C ALA A 275 -22.92 5.65 7.50
N ILE A 276 -21.98 5.69 6.55
CA ILE A 276 -21.87 4.64 5.53
C ILE A 276 -21.47 3.30 6.16
N ALA A 277 -20.52 3.30 7.08
CA ALA A 277 -20.07 2.09 7.76
C ALA A 277 -21.22 1.34 8.47
N THR A 278 -22.18 2.07 9.05
CA THR A 278 -23.34 1.46 9.72
C THR A 278 -24.29 0.78 8.75
N LEU A 279 -24.41 1.23 7.49
CA LEU A 279 -25.31 0.65 6.50
C LEU A 279 -25.03 -0.82 6.23
N LEU A 280 -23.81 -1.27 6.42
CA LEU A 280 -23.37 -2.63 6.11
C LEU A 280 -24.14 -3.70 6.93
N TYR A 281 -24.53 -3.38 8.15
CA TYR A 281 -25.20 -4.28 9.08
C TYR A 281 -26.57 -3.77 9.53
N ASP A 282 -26.80 -2.45 9.53
CA ASP A 282 -27.99 -1.83 10.08
C ASP A 282 -28.96 -1.36 8.96
N SER A 283 -28.87 -1.94 7.75
CA SER A 283 -29.78 -1.67 6.63
C SER A 283 -30.08 -2.94 5.83
N ALA A 284 -30.95 -2.80 4.83
CA ALA A 284 -31.29 -3.91 3.94
C ALA A 284 -30.10 -4.47 3.14
N LEU A 285 -28.95 -3.80 3.10
CA LEU A 285 -27.73 -4.34 2.48
C LEU A 285 -27.31 -5.67 3.10
N VAL A 286 -27.65 -5.93 4.37
CA VAL A 286 -27.38 -7.23 5.03
C VAL A 286 -28.09 -8.41 4.35
N ALA A 287 -29.17 -8.16 3.57
CA ALA A 287 -29.89 -9.20 2.84
C ALA A 287 -29.02 -9.89 1.77
N GLU A 288 -27.97 -9.25 1.26
CA GLU A 288 -27.03 -9.90 0.36
C GLU A 288 -26.30 -11.09 1.04
N ARG A 289 -26.04 -11.01 2.34
CA ARG A 289 -25.43 -12.11 3.10
C ARG A 289 -26.33 -13.34 3.13
N TYR A 290 -27.63 -13.13 3.36
CA TYR A 290 -28.60 -14.20 3.28
C TYR A 290 -28.72 -14.75 1.85
N ALA A 291 -28.83 -13.87 0.86
CA ALA A 291 -28.95 -14.24 -0.55
C ALA A 291 -27.77 -15.12 -1.02
N ALA A 292 -26.57 -14.86 -0.53
CA ALA A 292 -25.35 -15.58 -0.88
C ALA A 292 -25.42 -17.07 -0.52
N VAL A 293 -26.08 -17.43 0.59
CA VAL A 293 -26.14 -18.81 1.10
C VAL A 293 -27.57 -19.29 1.34
N ARG A 294 -28.57 -18.63 0.72
CA ARG A 294 -30.01 -18.85 0.97
C ARG A 294 -30.41 -20.31 0.95
N SER A 295 -30.10 -21.03 -0.13
CA SER A 295 -30.53 -22.41 -0.30
C SER A 295 -30.03 -23.33 0.81
N PHE A 296 -28.78 -23.12 1.25
CA PHE A 296 -28.24 -23.83 2.38
C PHE A 296 -28.86 -23.37 3.70
N PHE A 297 -28.92 -22.07 3.92
CA PHE A 297 -29.39 -21.51 5.18
C PHE A 297 -30.85 -21.88 5.48
N ASP A 298 -31.73 -21.87 4.48
CA ASP A 298 -33.14 -22.24 4.65
C ASP A 298 -33.33 -23.74 5.00
N ALA A 299 -32.42 -24.59 4.59
CA ALA A 299 -32.45 -26.02 4.88
C ALA A 299 -31.69 -26.41 6.17
N HIS A 300 -30.67 -25.62 6.55
CA HIS A 300 -29.68 -25.97 7.59
C HIS A 300 -29.39 -24.84 8.57
N GLU A 301 -30.38 -23.99 8.89
CA GLU A 301 -30.22 -22.80 9.75
C GLU A 301 -29.55 -23.12 11.10
N ASN A 302 -29.88 -24.27 11.68
CA ASN A 302 -29.34 -24.71 12.98
C ASN A 302 -27.86 -25.10 12.95
N GLU A 303 -27.28 -25.30 11.77
CA GLU A 303 -25.84 -25.59 11.58
C GLU A 303 -25.00 -24.29 11.59
N VAL A 304 -25.64 -23.15 11.57
CA VAL A 304 -24.98 -21.85 11.60
C VAL A 304 -24.92 -21.34 13.03
N ILE A 305 -23.71 -20.94 13.45
CA ILE A 305 -23.46 -20.49 14.83
C ILE A 305 -23.98 -19.06 15.08
N GLU A 306 -24.29 -18.75 16.34
CA GLU A 306 -24.52 -17.36 16.75
C GLU A 306 -23.20 -16.57 16.84
N PRO A 307 -23.21 -15.26 16.51
CA PRO A 307 -24.35 -14.46 16.03
C PRO A 307 -24.54 -14.48 14.50
N VAL A 308 -23.80 -15.32 13.77
CA VAL A 308 -23.87 -15.39 12.30
C VAL A 308 -25.26 -15.78 11.83
N ARG A 309 -25.88 -16.76 12.51
CA ARG A 309 -27.25 -17.19 12.22
C ARG A 309 -28.26 -16.04 12.31
N SER A 310 -28.24 -15.29 13.40
CA SER A 310 -29.12 -14.13 13.58
C SER A 310 -28.87 -13.05 12.52
N ILE A 311 -27.62 -12.79 12.13
CA ILE A 311 -27.27 -11.81 11.08
C ILE A 311 -27.82 -12.26 9.70
N LEU A 312 -27.68 -13.54 9.35
CA LEU A 312 -28.21 -14.07 8.10
C LEU A 312 -29.74 -14.03 8.09
N ALA A 313 -30.37 -14.42 9.20
CA ALA A 313 -31.83 -14.43 9.34
C ALA A 313 -32.45 -13.04 9.16
N GLN A 314 -31.78 -11.96 9.57
CA GLN A 314 -32.23 -10.58 9.33
C GLN A 314 -32.48 -10.30 7.84
N GLY A 315 -31.71 -10.93 6.94
CA GLY A 315 -31.88 -10.74 5.50
C GLY A 315 -33.24 -11.13 4.97
N ARG A 316 -34.00 -12.01 5.67
CA ARG A 316 -35.36 -12.42 5.31
C ARG A 316 -36.42 -11.32 5.58
N ALA A 317 -36.10 -10.37 6.44
CA ALA A 317 -37.07 -9.35 6.89
C ALA A 317 -37.17 -8.16 5.92
N TYR A 318 -36.21 -7.99 5.03
CA TYR A 318 -36.14 -6.83 4.13
C TYR A 318 -36.82 -7.11 2.79
N SER A 319 -37.59 -6.12 2.32
CA SER A 319 -38.17 -6.10 0.99
C SER A 319 -37.24 -5.53 -0.08
N ALA A 320 -37.61 -5.66 -1.35
CA ALA A 320 -36.93 -4.99 -2.45
C ALA A 320 -36.97 -3.45 -2.34
N ALA A 321 -38.04 -2.89 -1.75
CA ALA A 321 -38.14 -1.45 -1.50
C ALA A 321 -37.12 -1.01 -0.46
N ASP A 322 -36.95 -1.76 0.65
CA ASP A 322 -35.94 -1.46 1.68
C ASP A 322 -34.50 -1.50 1.10
N MET A 323 -34.26 -2.43 0.17
CA MET A 323 -32.95 -2.50 -0.53
C MET A 323 -32.74 -1.25 -1.41
N ALA A 324 -33.75 -0.80 -2.14
CA ALA A 324 -33.67 0.40 -2.97
C ALA A 324 -33.42 1.66 -2.11
N ASP A 325 -34.09 1.78 -0.97
CA ASP A 325 -33.88 2.88 -0.01
C ASP A 325 -32.49 2.84 0.60
N ALA A 326 -31.97 1.66 0.96
CA ALA A 326 -30.62 1.51 1.46
C ALA A 326 -29.55 1.93 0.42
N GLN A 327 -29.75 1.54 -0.84
CA GLN A 327 -28.88 1.95 -1.95
C GLN A 327 -28.94 3.46 -2.20
N LEU A 328 -30.13 4.05 -2.21
CA LEU A 328 -30.31 5.50 -2.36
C LEU A 328 -29.61 6.25 -1.23
N ARG A 329 -29.76 5.79 0.01
CA ARG A 329 -29.07 6.36 1.17
C ARG A 329 -27.55 6.25 1.06
N LEU A 330 -27.04 5.11 0.62
CA LEU A 330 -25.60 4.92 0.36
C LEU A 330 -25.09 5.93 -0.67
N HIS A 331 -25.77 6.09 -1.80
CA HIS A 331 -25.40 7.05 -2.83
C HIS A 331 -25.44 8.51 -2.31
N ALA A 332 -26.47 8.87 -1.54
CA ALA A 332 -26.58 10.21 -0.97
C ALA A 332 -25.44 10.53 0.00
N LEU A 333 -25.06 9.57 0.86
CA LEU A 333 -23.91 9.72 1.76
C LEU A 333 -22.58 9.73 1.00
N ALA A 334 -22.43 8.92 -0.05
CA ALA A 334 -21.23 8.90 -0.89
C ALA A 334 -20.98 10.27 -1.53
N GLN A 335 -22.02 10.99 -1.97
CA GLN A 335 -21.88 12.35 -2.50
C GLN A 335 -21.34 13.35 -1.46
N GLN A 336 -21.66 13.15 -0.18
CA GLN A 336 -21.11 14.00 0.89
C GLN A 336 -19.62 13.79 1.12
N VAL A 337 -19.08 12.63 0.73
CA VAL A 337 -17.65 12.29 0.88
C VAL A 337 -16.80 12.77 -0.30
N VAL A 338 -17.40 12.93 -1.50
CA VAL A 338 -16.66 13.36 -2.71
C VAL A 338 -15.78 14.60 -2.50
N PRO A 339 -16.21 15.68 -1.82
CA PRO A 339 -15.38 16.87 -1.60
C PRO A 339 -14.11 16.61 -0.78
N MET A 340 -14.09 15.56 0.04
CA MET A 340 -12.91 15.18 0.82
C MET A 340 -11.72 14.88 -0.09
N TRP A 341 -11.92 14.12 -1.16
CA TRP A 341 -10.86 13.73 -2.11
C TRP A 341 -10.29 14.88 -2.95
N ARG A 342 -10.91 16.06 -2.91
CA ARG A 342 -10.32 17.29 -3.50
C ARG A 342 -9.30 17.95 -2.60
N ARG A 343 -9.23 17.55 -1.34
CA ARG A 343 -8.40 18.16 -0.29
C ARG A 343 -7.27 17.24 0.17
N ILE A 344 -7.39 15.93 -0.10
CA ILE A 344 -6.45 14.92 0.35
C ILE A 344 -6.10 13.95 -0.79
N ASP A 345 -4.87 13.46 -0.78
CA ASP A 345 -4.37 12.45 -1.71
C ASP A 345 -4.64 11.03 -1.18
N VAL A 346 -4.59 10.84 0.14
CA VAL A 346 -4.79 9.56 0.82
C VAL A 346 -5.50 9.79 2.16
N LEU A 347 -6.33 8.84 2.58
CA LEU A 347 -6.95 8.84 3.92
C LEU A 347 -6.18 7.87 4.82
N LEU A 348 -5.82 8.32 6.01
CA LEU A 348 -5.16 7.55 7.06
C LEU A 348 -6.12 7.29 8.22
N VAL A 349 -6.27 6.02 8.61
CA VAL A 349 -7.05 5.61 9.77
C VAL A 349 -6.32 4.50 10.54
N PRO A 350 -6.63 4.27 11.84
CA PRO A 350 -6.25 3.03 12.51
C PRO A 350 -6.83 1.84 11.74
N THR A 351 -6.10 0.72 11.64
CA THR A 351 -6.67 -0.49 11.03
C THR A 351 -7.76 -1.09 11.91
N ALA A 352 -7.50 -1.15 13.21
CA ALA A 352 -8.48 -1.45 14.24
C ALA A 352 -8.28 -0.46 15.40
N PRO A 353 -9.35 -0.06 16.10
CA PRO A 353 -9.26 0.92 17.19
C PRO A 353 -8.62 0.36 18.46
N THR A 354 -8.69 -0.95 18.67
CA THR A 354 -8.21 -1.63 19.88
C THR A 354 -8.04 -3.13 19.64
N HIS A 355 -7.45 -3.83 20.60
CA HIS A 355 -7.42 -5.28 20.70
C HIS A 355 -8.43 -5.77 21.72
N TYR A 356 -9.07 -6.91 21.46
CA TYR A 356 -9.93 -7.59 22.41
C TYR A 356 -9.42 -9.01 22.67
N THR A 357 -9.53 -9.47 23.91
CA THR A 357 -9.25 -10.87 24.23
C THR A 357 -10.30 -11.79 23.59
N VAL A 358 -9.91 -13.05 23.37
CA VAL A 358 -10.86 -14.08 22.89
C VAL A 358 -12.06 -14.19 23.83
N GLU A 359 -11.82 -14.17 25.14
CA GLU A 359 -12.87 -14.24 26.16
C GLU A 359 -13.84 -13.04 26.07
N ALA A 360 -13.32 -11.82 25.99
CA ALA A 360 -14.17 -10.62 25.84
C ALA A 360 -15.03 -10.71 24.58
N MET A 361 -14.43 -11.12 23.43
CA MET A 361 -15.15 -11.28 22.18
C MET A 361 -16.24 -12.35 22.22
N GLN A 362 -16.04 -13.42 23.02
CA GLN A 362 -17.06 -14.45 23.21
C GLN A 362 -18.19 -13.99 24.12
N ASN A 363 -17.89 -13.14 25.10
CA ASN A 363 -18.89 -12.58 26.02
C ASN A 363 -19.76 -11.49 25.38
N ASP A 364 -19.20 -10.68 24.46
CA ASP A 364 -19.94 -9.68 23.68
C ASP A 364 -19.55 -9.73 22.18
N PRO A 365 -20.06 -10.76 21.46
CA PRO A 365 -19.64 -11.01 20.08
C PRO A 365 -20.22 -10.04 19.06
N VAL A 366 -21.16 -9.17 19.44
CA VAL A 366 -21.83 -8.23 18.54
C VAL A 366 -21.20 -6.84 18.65
N VAL A 367 -21.20 -6.25 19.85
CA VAL A 367 -20.71 -4.88 20.04
C VAL A 367 -19.21 -4.78 19.80
N LEU A 368 -18.41 -5.70 20.37
CA LEU A 368 -16.97 -5.65 20.21
C LEU A 368 -16.54 -5.93 18.76
N ASN A 369 -17.28 -6.78 18.04
CA ASN A 369 -17.04 -6.96 16.61
C ASN A 369 -17.39 -5.70 15.78
N ARG A 370 -18.47 -4.99 16.15
CA ARG A 370 -18.82 -3.71 15.51
C ARG A 370 -17.73 -2.67 15.70
N ASN A 371 -17.18 -2.57 16.90
CA ASN A 371 -16.09 -1.67 17.23
C ASN A 371 -14.86 -1.88 16.33
N LEU A 372 -14.48 -3.12 16.00
CA LEU A 372 -13.36 -3.41 15.11
C LEU A 372 -13.57 -2.85 13.68
N GLY A 373 -14.82 -2.66 13.28
CA GLY A 373 -15.17 -2.23 11.92
C GLY A 373 -15.33 -0.73 11.71
N VAL A 374 -15.20 0.10 12.76
CA VAL A 374 -15.53 1.54 12.67
C VAL A 374 -14.71 2.29 11.63
N TYR A 375 -13.47 1.86 11.37
CA TYR A 375 -12.58 2.47 10.39
C TYR A 375 -12.48 1.71 9.06
N THR A 376 -13.18 0.58 8.90
CA THR A 376 -13.01 -0.30 7.74
C THR A 376 -14.29 -0.56 6.94
N ASN A 377 -15.46 -0.55 7.57
CA ASN A 377 -16.71 -1.02 6.95
C ASN A 377 -17.19 -0.20 5.75
N PHE A 378 -16.85 1.09 5.66
CA PHE A 378 -17.26 1.97 4.56
C PHE A 378 -16.46 1.75 3.27
N VAL A 379 -15.25 1.18 3.37
CA VAL A 379 -14.25 1.16 2.29
C VAL A 379 -14.76 0.39 1.06
N ASN A 380 -15.35 -0.79 1.28
CA ASN A 380 -15.87 -1.61 0.20
C ASN A 380 -17.15 -1.02 -0.41
N LEU A 381 -18.04 -0.45 0.44
CA LEU A 381 -19.27 0.21 -0.02
C LEU A 381 -18.99 1.39 -0.95
N LEU A 382 -17.88 2.11 -0.71
CA LEU A 382 -17.46 3.26 -1.52
C LEU A 382 -16.48 2.89 -2.65
N ASP A 383 -16.21 1.60 -2.85
CA ASP A 383 -15.26 1.14 -3.87
C ASP A 383 -13.86 1.74 -3.73
N TYR A 384 -13.38 1.93 -2.53
CA TYR A 384 -12.02 2.40 -2.29
C TYR A 384 -11.02 1.25 -2.25
N ALA A 385 -9.80 1.49 -2.73
CA ALA A 385 -8.64 0.63 -2.48
C ALA A 385 -8.10 0.90 -1.07
N ALA A 386 -7.48 -0.11 -0.44
CA ALA A 386 -6.89 0.07 0.88
C ALA A 386 -5.74 -0.90 1.13
N ILE A 387 -4.76 -0.46 1.91
CA ILE A 387 -3.68 -1.30 2.42
C ILE A 387 -3.49 -1.07 3.91
N SER A 388 -3.59 -2.14 4.69
CA SER A 388 -3.16 -2.15 6.09
C SER A 388 -1.66 -2.45 6.14
N VAL A 389 -0.92 -1.66 6.90
CA VAL A 389 0.52 -1.86 7.09
C VAL A 389 0.87 -1.81 8.58
N PRO A 390 1.89 -2.57 9.03
CA PRO A 390 2.44 -2.48 10.38
C PRO A 390 2.87 -1.05 10.71
N SER A 391 2.62 -0.61 11.93
CA SER A 391 3.00 0.73 12.39
C SER A 391 3.90 0.71 13.62
N SER A 392 3.54 -0.03 14.65
CA SER A 392 4.35 -0.17 15.87
C SER A 392 4.03 -1.46 16.61
N LEU A 393 4.94 -1.87 17.50
CA LEU A 393 4.61 -2.75 18.62
C LEU A 393 4.35 -1.86 19.84
N ARG A 394 3.22 -2.07 20.50
CA ARG A 394 2.80 -1.32 21.67
C ARG A 394 3.61 -1.76 22.91
N PRO A 395 3.63 -0.97 23.99
CA PRO A 395 4.33 -1.36 25.23
C PRO A 395 3.85 -2.68 25.87
N ASP A 396 2.60 -3.08 25.60
CA ASP A 396 2.03 -4.36 26.02
C ASP A 396 2.40 -5.53 25.08
N GLY A 397 3.23 -5.30 24.08
CA GLY A 397 3.68 -6.31 23.12
C GLY A 397 2.73 -6.58 21.95
N LEU A 398 1.54 -5.98 21.93
CA LEU A 398 0.58 -6.16 20.85
C LEU A 398 0.92 -5.26 19.65
N PRO A 399 0.68 -5.73 18.42
CA PRO A 399 0.89 -4.92 17.21
C PRO A 399 -0.14 -3.81 17.07
N PHE A 400 0.25 -2.72 16.43
CA PHE A 400 -0.65 -1.68 15.97
C PHE A 400 -0.43 -1.44 14.48
N GLY A 401 -1.50 -1.54 13.69
CA GLY A 401 -1.49 -1.29 12.25
C GLY A 401 -2.28 -0.04 11.88
N ILE A 402 -1.89 0.59 10.78
CA ILE A 402 -2.65 1.67 10.13
C ILE A 402 -3.19 1.20 8.78
N THR A 403 -4.22 1.87 8.30
CA THR A 403 -4.75 1.65 6.95
C THR A 403 -4.64 2.94 6.14
N LEU A 404 -3.98 2.84 4.98
CA LEU A 404 -3.99 3.84 3.93
C LEU A 404 -5.12 3.52 2.96
N ILE A 405 -5.99 4.49 2.67
CA ILE A 405 -7.17 4.32 1.83
C ILE A 405 -7.12 5.35 0.70
N GLY A 406 -7.50 4.93 -0.50
CA GLY A 406 -7.61 5.81 -1.67
C GLY A 406 -8.78 5.46 -2.56
N PRO A 407 -9.17 6.29 -3.51
CA PRO A 407 -10.18 5.99 -4.51
C PRO A 407 -9.87 4.71 -5.28
N CYS A 408 -10.88 4.15 -5.96
CA CYS A 408 -10.69 3.03 -6.89
C CYS A 408 -9.56 3.34 -7.89
N GLY A 409 -8.66 2.38 -8.09
CA GLY A 409 -7.50 2.50 -8.97
C GLY A 409 -6.23 3.07 -8.33
N SER A 410 -6.25 3.43 -7.04
CA SER A 410 -5.05 3.91 -6.32
C SER A 410 -4.18 2.81 -5.72
N ASP A 411 -4.45 1.56 -6.00
CA ASP A 411 -3.83 0.38 -5.39
C ASP A 411 -2.29 0.44 -5.41
N TRP A 412 -1.70 0.79 -6.55
CA TRP A 412 -0.25 0.88 -6.69
C TRP A 412 0.36 2.06 -5.94
N GLN A 413 -0.34 3.21 -5.92
CA GLN A 413 0.09 4.37 -5.14
C GLN A 413 0.08 4.08 -3.64
N LEU A 414 -0.98 3.40 -3.17
CA LEU A 414 -1.09 2.98 -1.77
C LEU A 414 -0.03 1.95 -1.40
N ALA A 415 0.29 1.00 -2.30
CA ALA A 415 1.36 0.05 -2.09
C ALA A 415 2.73 0.75 -1.99
N GLU A 416 3.01 1.72 -2.84
CA GLU A 416 4.27 2.47 -2.81
C GLU A 416 4.43 3.25 -1.50
N LEU A 417 3.41 4.03 -1.13
CA LEU A 417 3.41 4.78 0.13
C LEU A 417 3.46 3.85 1.34
N GLY A 418 2.70 2.75 1.30
CA GLY A 418 2.71 1.72 2.33
C GLY A 418 4.08 1.05 2.48
N GLN A 419 4.81 0.82 1.39
CA GLN A 419 6.17 0.28 1.44
C GLN A 419 7.14 1.28 2.09
N ARG A 420 7.12 2.56 1.69
CA ARG A 420 7.91 3.61 2.34
C ARG A 420 7.60 3.72 3.83
N TYR A 421 6.32 3.70 4.17
CA TYR A 421 5.87 3.77 5.56
C TYR A 421 6.35 2.56 6.37
N HIS A 422 6.14 1.34 5.87
CA HIS A 422 6.53 0.11 6.55
C HIS A 422 8.05 0.07 6.82
N HIS A 423 8.87 0.46 5.83
CA HIS A 423 10.32 0.57 6.03
C HIS A 423 10.72 1.62 7.08
N ALA A 424 10.02 2.75 7.13
CA ALA A 424 10.27 3.81 8.12
C ALA A 424 9.90 3.40 9.56
N THR A 425 9.19 2.28 9.77
CA THR A 425 8.86 1.79 11.13
C THR A 425 10.05 1.12 11.81
N GLY A 426 10.96 0.52 11.05
CA GLY A 426 12.03 -0.34 11.57
C GLY A 426 11.55 -1.67 12.15
N LEU A 427 10.26 -2.02 11.98
CA LEU A 427 9.70 -3.27 12.47
C LEU A 427 10.23 -4.49 11.70
N THR A 428 10.18 -5.63 12.36
CA THR A 428 10.48 -6.94 11.77
C THR A 428 9.22 -7.59 11.19
N GLN A 429 9.40 -8.63 10.37
CA GLN A 429 8.33 -9.35 9.70
C GLN A 429 7.54 -10.24 10.66
N GLY A 430 6.25 -9.96 10.85
CA GLY A 430 5.36 -10.76 11.69
C GLY A 430 5.96 -11.01 13.07
N THR A 431 5.94 -12.27 13.52
CA THR A 431 6.56 -12.73 14.76
C THR A 431 7.97 -13.29 14.55
N MET A 432 8.48 -13.27 13.30
CA MET A 432 9.71 -13.99 12.94
C MET A 432 11.00 -13.27 13.33
N GLY A 433 10.95 -12.00 13.71
CA GLY A 433 12.14 -11.20 14.02
C GLY A 433 13.06 -10.89 12.82
N ALA A 434 12.69 -11.32 11.61
CA ALA A 434 13.46 -11.07 10.40
C ALA A 434 13.30 -9.60 9.95
N ALA A 435 14.38 -8.95 9.56
CA ALA A 435 14.34 -7.60 8.99
C ALA A 435 13.56 -7.57 7.67
N LEU A 436 13.00 -6.41 7.31
CA LEU A 436 12.40 -6.22 6.01
C LEU A 436 13.48 -6.34 4.91
N PRO A 437 13.20 -7.01 3.79
CA PRO A 437 14.09 -6.99 2.63
C PRO A 437 14.14 -5.58 2.04
N ALA A 438 15.12 -5.31 1.18
CA ALA A 438 15.17 -4.04 0.46
C ALA A 438 13.84 -3.74 -0.27
N PRO A 439 13.40 -2.47 -0.32
CA PRO A 439 12.18 -2.12 -1.05
C PRO A 439 12.33 -2.46 -2.54
N ILE A 440 11.23 -2.91 -3.13
CA ILE A 440 11.16 -3.20 -4.56
C ILE A 440 10.40 -2.11 -5.32
N GLY A 441 10.62 -2.02 -6.63
CA GLY A 441 9.75 -1.22 -7.49
C GLY A 441 8.33 -1.81 -7.50
N ILE A 442 7.32 -0.99 -7.27
CA ILE A 442 5.91 -1.43 -7.32
C ILE A 442 5.51 -1.71 -8.76
N PRO A 443 4.99 -2.91 -9.09
CA PRO A 443 4.85 -3.36 -10.48
C PRO A 443 3.99 -2.46 -11.38
N GLY A 444 2.95 -1.84 -10.86
CA GLY A 444 2.01 -1.02 -11.63
C GLY A 444 2.43 0.45 -11.76
N LEU A 445 3.49 0.87 -11.09
CA LEU A 445 3.96 2.24 -11.18
C LEU A 445 5.00 2.40 -12.28
N MET A 446 4.87 3.46 -13.07
CA MET A 446 5.93 3.87 -13.99
C MET A 446 7.13 4.34 -13.19
N ALA A 447 8.33 3.97 -13.62
CA ALA A 447 9.55 4.60 -13.12
C ALA A 447 9.42 6.12 -13.29
N ALA A 448 9.72 6.88 -12.24
CA ALA A 448 9.67 8.33 -12.32
C ALA A 448 10.57 8.78 -13.48
N ARG A 449 9.96 9.37 -14.52
CA ARG A 449 10.74 9.97 -15.61
C ARG A 449 11.50 11.15 -15.04
N THR A 450 12.80 11.15 -15.22
CA THR A 450 13.67 12.22 -14.73
C THR A 450 14.33 12.96 -15.90
N VAL A 451 14.64 14.22 -15.67
CA VAL A 451 15.48 15.03 -16.52
C VAL A 451 16.79 15.28 -15.77
N LYS A 452 17.92 15.05 -16.42
CA LYS A 452 19.21 15.44 -15.86
C LYS A 452 19.37 16.95 -15.96
N ILE A 453 19.72 17.59 -14.84
CA ILE A 453 20.00 19.02 -14.79
C ILE A 453 21.34 19.28 -14.07
N ALA A 454 22.21 20.03 -14.72
CA ALA A 454 23.46 20.49 -14.12
C ALA A 454 23.29 21.84 -13.44
N VAL A 455 23.74 21.94 -12.19
CA VAL A 455 23.71 23.18 -11.39
C VAL A 455 25.15 23.62 -11.06
N VAL A 456 25.39 24.92 -11.02
CA VAL A 456 26.74 25.48 -10.93
C VAL A 456 26.90 26.49 -9.76
N GLY A 457 25.81 26.93 -9.14
CA GLY A 457 25.81 28.05 -8.19
C GLY A 457 25.10 27.77 -6.87
N ALA A 458 24.15 28.62 -6.54
CA ALA A 458 23.38 28.56 -5.29
C ALA A 458 22.56 27.27 -5.10
N HIS A 459 22.36 26.47 -6.14
CA HIS A 459 21.68 25.17 -6.10
C HIS A 459 22.60 23.97 -5.82
N LEU A 460 23.94 24.15 -5.75
CA LEU A 460 24.86 23.07 -5.34
C LEU A 460 24.49 22.58 -3.93
N SER A 461 24.80 21.32 -3.63
CA SER A 461 24.56 20.68 -2.33
C SER A 461 25.07 21.56 -1.18
N GLY A 462 24.23 21.83 -0.18
CA GLY A 462 24.58 22.68 0.97
C GLY A 462 24.63 24.19 0.68
N MET A 463 24.28 24.64 -0.55
CA MET A 463 24.13 26.06 -0.87
C MET A 463 22.68 26.54 -0.70
N PRO A 464 22.42 27.86 -0.59
CA PRO A 464 21.12 28.41 -0.15
C PRO A 464 19.88 28.00 -0.94
N LEU A 465 20.01 27.66 -2.21
CA LEU A 465 18.88 27.28 -3.07
C LEU A 465 18.82 25.77 -3.36
N ASN A 466 19.63 24.96 -2.70
CA ASN A 466 19.62 23.51 -2.91
C ASN A 466 18.26 22.89 -2.53
N SER A 467 17.55 23.45 -1.57
CA SER A 467 16.20 23.01 -1.18
C SER A 467 15.23 23.01 -2.36
N GLN A 468 15.37 23.92 -3.33
CA GLN A 468 14.53 23.96 -4.53
C GLN A 468 14.65 22.69 -5.40
N LEU A 469 15.77 21.98 -5.32
CA LEU A 469 15.97 20.67 -5.95
C LEU A 469 15.40 19.53 -5.08
N THR A 470 15.83 19.50 -3.79
CA THR A 470 15.48 18.40 -2.89
C THR A 470 13.99 18.35 -2.54
N GLU A 471 13.33 19.49 -2.36
CA GLU A 471 11.87 19.60 -2.17
C GLU A 471 11.07 19.07 -3.37
N ARG A 472 11.67 19.02 -4.55
CA ARG A 472 11.08 18.44 -5.77
C ARG A 472 11.47 16.98 -5.99
N GLY A 473 12.11 16.35 -4.99
CA GLY A 473 12.55 14.95 -5.08
C GLY A 473 13.70 14.73 -6.07
N ALA A 474 14.47 15.78 -6.41
CA ALA A 474 15.66 15.60 -7.22
C ALA A 474 16.74 14.89 -6.42
N THR A 475 17.47 13.97 -7.06
CA THR A 475 18.57 13.21 -6.48
C THR A 475 19.89 13.55 -7.17
N LEU A 476 20.94 13.74 -6.37
CA LEU A 476 22.28 13.98 -6.90
C LEU A 476 22.80 12.70 -7.58
N LEU A 477 23.15 12.79 -8.85
CA LEU A 477 23.73 11.69 -9.61
C LEU A 477 25.26 11.69 -9.49
N GLU A 478 25.88 12.87 -9.74
CA GLU A 478 27.32 12.99 -9.74
C GLU A 478 27.78 14.44 -9.56
N GLN A 479 29.01 14.60 -9.08
CA GLN A 479 29.78 15.83 -9.17
C GLN A 479 30.78 15.68 -10.29
N THR A 480 30.76 16.59 -11.27
CA THR A 480 31.64 16.53 -12.44
C THR A 480 32.07 17.94 -12.86
N ARG A 481 32.67 18.07 -14.05
CA ARG A 481 33.04 19.35 -14.63
C ARG A 481 32.39 19.51 -16.02
N THR A 482 32.25 20.76 -16.42
CA THR A 482 31.97 21.07 -17.84
C THR A 482 33.19 20.76 -18.72
N ALA A 483 33.00 20.61 -20.02
CA ALA A 483 34.06 20.72 -21.00
C ALA A 483 34.80 22.05 -20.79
N PRO A 484 36.09 22.17 -21.17
CA PRO A 484 36.91 23.40 -20.99
C PRO A 484 36.53 24.51 -21.98
N ARG A 485 35.23 24.76 -22.14
CA ARG A 485 34.64 25.73 -23.09
C ARG A 485 33.67 26.69 -22.39
N TYR A 486 33.86 26.92 -21.08
CA TYR A 486 32.95 27.78 -20.32
C TYR A 486 33.77 28.82 -19.51
N ARG A 487 33.12 29.97 -19.26
CA ARG A 487 33.55 30.95 -18.27
C ARG A 487 32.50 31.11 -17.20
N LEU A 488 32.94 31.25 -15.97
CA LEU A 488 32.10 31.49 -14.81
C LEU A 488 32.30 32.92 -14.32
N HIS A 489 31.21 33.67 -14.18
CA HIS A 489 31.19 35.06 -13.76
C HIS A 489 30.42 35.23 -12.48
N ALA A 490 30.86 36.11 -11.57
CA ALA A 490 30.07 36.55 -10.42
C ALA A 490 29.12 37.69 -10.85
N LEU A 491 27.80 37.43 -10.84
CA LEU A 491 26.80 38.41 -11.25
C LEU A 491 26.60 39.50 -10.19
N PRO A 492 26.76 40.78 -10.52
CA PRO A 492 26.59 41.86 -9.55
C PRO A 492 25.12 41.99 -9.12
N GLY A 493 24.89 42.43 -7.87
CA GLY A 493 23.56 42.82 -7.37
C GLY A 493 22.56 41.67 -7.15
N THR A 494 22.96 40.40 -7.23
CA THR A 494 22.07 39.25 -6.99
C THR A 494 22.02 38.87 -5.50
N VAL A 495 20.82 38.56 -4.99
CA VAL A 495 20.59 38.07 -3.62
C VAL A 495 19.75 36.79 -3.67
N PRO A 496 20.26 35.63 -3.19
CA PRO A 496 21.66 35.38 -2.84
C PRO A 496 22.58 35.59 -4.05
N LEU A 497 23.90 35.72 -3.80
CA LEU A 497 24.90 35.87 -4.83
C LEU A 497 24.82 34.69 -5.82
N LYS A 498 24.85 34.97 -7.13
CA LYS A 498 24.66 33.96 -8.18
C LYS A 498 25.79 34.03 -9.21
N PRO A 499 26.26 32.89 -9.73
CA PRO A 499 27.15 32.89 -10.90
C PRO A 499 26.37 32.93 -12.21
N GLY A 500 26.99 33.48 -13.24
CA GLY A 500 26.62 33.34 -14.63
C GLY A 500 27.60 32.43 -15.35
N LEU A 501 27.12 31.33 -15.94
CA LEU A 501 27.90 30.41 -16.76
C LEU A 501 27.68 30.76 -18.23
N LEU A 502 28.75 31.03 -18.96
CA LEU A 502 28.74 31.32 -20.40
C LEU A 502 29.57 30.28 -21.17
N ARG A 503 29.03 29.76 -22.28
CA ARG A 503 29.82 29.00 -23.24
C ARG A 503 30.57 29.96 -24.14
N VAL A 504 31.87 29.77 -24.29
CA VAL A 504 32.73 30.60 -25.15
C VAL A 504 32.88 30.00 -26.55
N GLY A 505 33.27 30.82 -27.52
CA GLY A 505 33.53 30.42 -28.90
C GLY A 505 34.70 29.42 -29.00
N ALA A 506 34.87 28.84 -30.19
CA ALA A 506 35.92 27.84 -30.43
C ALA A 506 37.35 28.40 -30.28
N ASP A 507 37.50 29.69 -30.60
CA ASP A 507 38.79 30.40 -30.57
C ASP A 507 39.07 31.10 -29.23
N ASP A 508 38.10 31.05 -28.30
CA ASP A 508 38.24 31.68 -26.99
C ASP A 508 38.73 30.70 -25.93
N GLU A 509 39.54 31.21 -25.02
CA GLU A 509 40.02 30.44 -23.86
C GLU A 509 38.87 30.24 -22.84
N GLY A 510 38.54 28.97 -22.57
CA GLY A 510 37.56 28.57 -21.57
C GLY A 510 38.17 27.71 -20.46
N ALA A 511 37.37 27.41 -19.43
CA ALA A 511 37.76 26.59 -18.29
C ALA A 511 36.73 25.46 -18.06
N ALA A 512 37.19 24.38 -17.41
CA ALA A 512 36.33 23.30 -16.92
C ALA A 512 35.78 23.69 -15.53
N ILE A 513 34.48 23.95 -15.44
CA ILE A 513 33.81 24.45 -14.23
C ILE A 513 33.14 23.30 -13.50
N LEU A 514 33.29 23.23 -12.19
CA LEU A 514 32.63 22.23 -11.31
C LEU A 514 31.12 22.41 -11.33
N VAL A 515 30.42 21.33 -11.59
CA VAL A 515 28.95 21.26 -11.58
C VAL A 515 28.47 20.01 -10.84
N GLU A 516 27.23 20.03 -10.39
CA GLU A 516 26.51 18.86 -9.89
C GLU A 516 25.40 18.51 -10.86
N VAL A 517 25.32 17.23 -11.27
CA VAL A 517 24.24 16.72 -12.12
C VAL A 517 23.21 16.04 -11.23
N TRP A 518 21.97 16.49 -11.35
CA TRP A 518 20.83 16.02 -10.58
C TRP A 518 19.79 15.34 -11.48
N ALA A 519 19.20 14.25 -11.03
CA ALA A 519 18.01 13.68 -11.65
C ALA A 519 16.77 14.36 -11.05
N MET A 520 16.12 15.24 -11.83
CA MET A 520 14.90 15.94 -11.46
C MET A 520 13.69 15.17 -12.00
N PRO A 521 12.67 14.80 -11.16
CA PRO A 521 11.43 14.22 -11.68
C PRO A 521 10.77 15.16 -12.70
N LEU A 522 10.43 14.63 -13.87
CA LEU A 522 9.91 15.39 -15.00
C LEU A 522 8.65 16.19 -14.63
N ALA A 523 7.81 15.64 -13.74
CA ALA A 523 6.60 16.30 -13.25
C ALA A 523 6.87 17.64 -12.55
N TYR A 524 8.05 17.83 -11.97
CA TYR A 524 8.42 19.04 -11.23
C TYR A 524 9.40 19.95 -11.98
N TYR A 525 9.89 19.49 -13.14
CA TYR A 525 10.86 20.25 -13.93
C TYR A 525 10.35 21.63 -14.33
N GLY A 526 9.10 21.73 -14.82
CA GLY A 526 8.50 23.02 -15.20
C GLY A 526 8.39 23.99 -14.02
N SER A 527 7.99 23.51 -12.83
CA SER A 527 7.91 24.33 -11.61
C SER A 527 9.27 24.78 -11.09
N PHE A 528 10.33 24.00 -11.34
CA PHE A 528 11.70 24.39 -11.03
C PHE A 528 12.21 25.48 -12.00
N VAL A 529 12.00 25.27 -13.30
CA VAL A 529 12.42 26.24 -14.33
C VAL A 529 11.74 27.60 -14.13
N ALA A 530 10.48 27.61 -13.70
CA ALA A 530 9.75 28.84 -13.41
C ALA A 530 10.34 29.69 -12.27
N LEU A 531 11.21 29.14 -11.40
CA LEU A 531 11.90 29.85 -10.34
C LEU A 531 13.19 30.55 -10.83
N ILE A 532 13.62 30.30 -12.05
CA ILE A 532 14.88 30.83 -12.58
C ILE A 532 14.64 32.26 -13.07
N PRO A 533 15.21 33.28 -12.41
CA PRO A 533 15.02 34.66 -12.85
C PRO A 533 15.99 35.00 -13.98
N ALA A 534 15.59 35.90 -14.87
CA ALA A 534 16.53 36.53 -15.77
C ALA A 534 17.70 37.15 -14.98
N PRO A 535 18.90 37.20 -15.51
CA PRO A 535 19.36 36.79 -16.85
C PRO A 535 19.79 35.32 -16.96
N LEU A 536 19.42 34.49 -15.98
CA LEU A 536 19.70 33.07 -16.02
C LEU A 536 18.61 32.34 -16.81
N GLY A 537 18.99 31.23 -17.46
CA GLY A 537 18.09 30.35 -18.18
C GLY A 537 18.61 28.91 -18.17
N ILE A 538 17.88 28.02 -18.81
CA ILE A 538 18.30 26.63 -19.03
C ILE A 538 18.77 26.49 -20.48
N GLY A 539 19.98 25.96 -20.65
CA GLY A 539 20.56 25.58 -21.93
C GLY A 539 21.19 24.21 -21.91
N MET A 540 21.88 23.83 -22.97
CA MET A 540 22.63 22.57 -23.03
C MET A 540 24.07 22.80 -22.65
N LEU A 541 24.54 22.10 -21.61
CA LEU A 541 25.93 22.08 -21.18
C LEU A 541 26.61 20.82 -21.69
N GLU A 542 27.86 20.96 -22.13
CA GLU A 542 28.76 19.88 -22.46
C GLU A 542 29.61 19.57 -21.22
N LEU A 543 29.60 18.32 -20.79
CA LEU A 543 30.39 17.83 -19.65
C LEU A 543 31.80 17.38 -20.09
N ALA A 544 32.67 17.15 -19.13
CA ALA A 544 34.07 16.78 -19.39
C ALA A 544 34.22 15.44 -20.14
N ASP A 545 33.24 14.54 -20.02
CA ASP A 545 33.17 13.27 -20.73
C ASP A 545 32.62 13.38 -22.17
N GLY A 546 32.24 14.58 -22.60
CA GLY A 546 31.64 14.86 -23.90
C GLY A 546 30.12 14.66 -23.96
N SER A 547 29.49 14.19 -22.89
CA SER A 547 28.03 14.11 -22.80
C SER A 547 27.40 15.49 -22.65
N THR A 548 26.12 15.62 -22.98
CA THR A 548 25.37 16.88 -22.85
C THR A 548 24.25 16.74 -21.84
N VAL A 549 24.01 17.79 -21.07
CA VAL A 549 22.96 17.84 -20.04
C VAL A 549 22.32 19.23 -20.03
N GLN A 550 21.04 19.31 -19.68
CA GLN A 550 20.42 20.60 -19.42
C GLN A 550 21.05 21.24 -18.18
N GLY A 551 21.23 22.57 -18.19
CA GLY A 551 21.80 23.25 -17.01
C GLY A 551 21.73 24.76 -17.14
N PHE A 552 22.15 25.44 -16.09
CA PHE A 552 22.09 26.90 -16.00
C PHE A 552 23.09 27.56 -16.94
N VAL A 553 22.58 28.48 -17.76
CA VAL A 553 23.36 29.39 -18.59
C VAL A 553 22.98 30.83 -18.28
N CYS A 554 23.84 31.78 -18.64
CA CYS A 554 23.59 33.21 -18.44
C CYS A 554 23.56 33.91 -19.79
N GLU A 555 22.65 34.86 -19.94
CA GLU A 555 22.62 35.76 -21.10
C GLU A 555 23.86 36.66 -21.10
N SER A 556 24.49 36.82 -22.27
CA SER A 556 25.78 37.52 -22.41
C SER A 556 25.74 39.00 -22.00
N HIS A 557 24.59 39.67 -22.14
CA HIS A 557 24.45 41.07 -21.79
C HIS A 557 24.64 41.33 -20.28
N ALA A 558 24.32 40.35 -19.43
CA ALA A 558 24.42 40.46 -17.97
C ALA A 558 25.85 40.29 -17.45
N LEU A 559 26.78 39.93 -18.30
CA LEU A 559 28.20 39.78 -17.94
C LEU A 559 28.96 41.10 -18.03
N ALA A 560 28.34 42.15 -18.54
CA ALA A 560 28.95 43.48 -18.58
C ALA A 560 29.24 43.96 -17.12
N GLY A 561 30.54 44.11 -16.79
CA GLY A 561 31.00 44.45 -15.46
C GLY A 561 31.01 43.33 -14.43
N ALA A 562 30.70 42.08 -14.80
CA ALA A 562 30.80 40.90 -13.93
C ALA A 562 32.25 40.39 -13.85
N GLU A 563 32.73 40.06 -12.66
CA GLU A 563 34.08 39.47 -12.47
C GLU A 563 34.13 38.06 -13.07
N ASP A 564 35.12 37.80 -13.94
CA ASP A 564 35.45 36.44 -14.38
C ASP A 564 36.14 35.71 -13.23
N ILE A 565 35.44 34.67 -12.74
CA ILE A 565 35.90 33.84 -11.62
C ILE A 565 36.26 32.43 -12.05
N SER A 566 36.46 32.18 -13.34
CA SER A 566 36.75 30.85 -13.93
C SER A 566 38.02 30.25 -13.33
N ARG A 567 39.02 31.09 -12.92
CA ARG A 567 40.25 30.66 -12.26
C ARG A 567 40.04 29.86 -10.98
N PHE A 568 38.87 30.02 -10.30
CA PHE A 568 38.57 29.27 -9.10
C PHE A 568 38.04 27.85 -9.39
N GLY A 569 37.77 27.53 -10.67
CA GLY A 569 37.31 26.21 -11.11
C GLY A 569 35.91 25.82 -10.65
N GLY A 570 35.20 26.72 -9.93
CA GLY A 570 33.84 26.50 -9.47
C GLY A 570 33.37 27.48 -8.39
N TRP A 571 32.07 27.52 -8.19
CA TRP A 571 31.37 28.47 -7.32
C TRP A 571 31.77 28.37 -5.83
N ARG A 572 31.89 27.13 -5.30
CA ARG A 572 32.27 26.93 -3.88
C ARG A 572 33.63 27.55 -3.54
N SER A 573 34.61 27.33 -4.40
CA SER A 573 35.98 27.85 -4.22
C SER A 573 36.00 29.39 -4.25
N TYR A 574 35.20 29.99 -5.13
CA TYR A 574 35.05 31.44 -5.18
C TYR A 574 34.43 31.99 -3.89
N VAL A 575 33.26 31.43 -3.45
CA VAL A 575 32.59 31.89 -2.23
C VAL A 575 33.49 31.72 -1.00
N ALA A 576 34.23 30.62 -0.88
CA ALA A 576 35.20 30.41 0.19
C ALA A 576 36.29 31.51 0.19
N SER A 577 36.75 31.95 -0.99
CA SER A 577 37.74 33.04 -1.10
C SER A 577 37.22 34.40 -0.63
N LEU A 578 35.89 34.66 -0.75
CA LEU A 578 35.29 35.89 -0.25
C LEU A 578 35.26 35.93 1.28
N VAL A 579 35.01 34.80 1.93
CA VAL A 579 35.02 34.68 3.40
C VAL A 579 36.43 34.92 3.93
N SER A 580 37.47 34.36 3.26
CA SER A 580 38.87 34.55 3.64
C SER A 580 39.39 35.98 3.42
N ARG A 581 38.73 36.78 2.56
CA ARG A 581 39.09 38.19 2.33
C ARG A 581 38.39 39.15 3.30
N ALA A 582 37.30 38.69 3.92
CA ALA A 582 36.53 39.48 4.90
C ALA A 582 36.96 39.21 6.35
N ALA A 583 37.74 38.16 6.60
CA ALA A 583 38.41 37.85 7.87
C ALA A 583 39.81 38.42 7.88
#